data_2ba1dcd66f1104f9707c3c211ace3ddd
#
_entry.id   2ba1dcd66f1104f9707c3c211ace3ddd
#
_cell.length_a   1.000
_cell.length_b   1.000
_cell.length_c   1.000
_cell.angle_alpha   90.00
_cell.angle_beta   90.00
_cell.angle_gamma   90.00
#
_symmetry.space_group_name_H-M   'P 1'
#
loop_
_entity.id
_entity.type
_entity.pdbx_description
1 polymer ?
#
loop_
_entity_poly.entity_id
_entity_poly.type
_entity_poly.pdbx_seq_one_letter_code
_entity_poly.pdbx_strand_id
1 'polypeptide(L)'
;MRLFAFAAAALSLMVAGAAANPVEQRQENMKERRNMLRILGPIAQGKADFDAGVVAEALQKLDANAKAAADVEALWPQGSDSGDTEATPAIWADFDAFKAENEKYAAAVAAAVAAAPQDLAAFQAAFGPVGAGCGSCHETFRK
;
A
#
# COMPACT_ATOMS: atom_id res chain seq x y z
N MET A 1 58.68 11.19 35.09
CA MET A 1 57.65 10.36 34.51
C MET A 1 56.57 11.27 33.91
N ARG A 2 56.49 11.37 32.57
CA ARG A 2 55.52 12.21 31.86
C ARG A 2 54.44 11.27 31.29
N LEU A 3 53.23 11.36 31.85
CA LEU A 3 52.05 10.63 31.35
C LEU A 3 51.48 11.39 30.14
N PHE A 4 51.51 10.78 28.98
CA PHE A 4 50.81 11.24 27.79
C PHE A 4 49.40 10.66 27.83
N ALA A 5 48.38 11.53 27.99
CA ALA A 5 46.98 11.17 27.84
C ALA A 5 46.63 11.25 26.35
N PHE A 6 46.32 10.10 25.73
CA PHE A 6 45.73 10.04 24.39
C PHE A 6 44.22 10.23 24.51
N ALA A 7 43.75 11.37 24.06
CA ALA A 7 42.31 11.60 23.87
C ALA A 7 41.90 10.97 22.51
N ALA A 8 41.16 9.85 22.56
CA ALA A 8 40.56 9.26 21.39
C ALA A 8 39.25 10.01 21.09
N ALA A 9 39.25 10.84 20.05
CA ALA A 9 38.03 11.47 19.52
C ALA A 9 37.26 10.43 18.71
N ALA A 10 36.15 9.93 19.22
CA ALA A 10 35.22 9.09 18.50
C ALA A 10 34.42 9.94 17.50
N LEU A 11 34.73 9.85 16.22
CA LEU A 11 33.99 10.48 15.13
C LEU A 11 32.74 9.65 14.82
N SER A 12 31.60 10.04 15.40
CA SER A 12 30.31 9.42 15.10
C SER A 12 29.85 9.86 13.71
N LEU A 13 30.02 8.99 12.70
CA LEU A 13 29.38 9.16 11.39
C LEU A 13 27.87 8.98 11.57
N MET A 14 27.12 10.08 11.60
CA MET A 14 25.69 10.06 11.39
C MET A 14 25.43 9.73 9.91
N VAL A 15 25.08 8.49 9.63
CA VAL A 15 24.49 8.11 8.34
C VAL A 15 23.08 8.71 8.34
N ALA A 16 22.92 9.89 7.76
CA ALA A 16 21.60 10.40 7.40
C ALA A 16 21.06 9.46 6.30
N GLY A 17 20.21 8.51 6.70
CA GLY A 17 19.46 7.71 5.74
C GLY A 17 18.65 8.68 4.88
N ALA A 18 18.90 8.68 3.56
CA ALA A 18 18.08 9.42 2.63
C ALA A 18 16.63 8.95 2.84
N ALA A 19 15.73 9.85 3.25
CA ALA A 19 14.31 9.53 3.34
C ALA A 19 13.87 9.06 1.94
N ALA A 20 13.26 7.87 1.87
CA ALA A 20 12.83 7.33 0.60
C ALA A 20 11.82 8.30 -0.05
N ASN A 21 11.94 8.51 -1.37
CA ASN A 21 11.08 9.41 -2.12
C ASN A 21 9.60 8.98 -2.00
N PRO A 22 8.69 9.82 -1.50
CA PRO A 22 7.29 9.44 -1.31
C PRO A 22 6.61 9.00 -2.61
N VAL A 23 6.96 9.59 -3.76
CA VAL A 23 6.42 9.20 -5.07
C VAL A 23 6.83 7.77 -5.42
N GLU A 24 8.10 7.43 -5.25
CA GLU A 24 8.61 6.07 -5.50
C GLU A 24 7.97 5.04 -4.56
N GLN A 25 7.79 5.38 -3.28
CA GLN A 25 7.11 4.50 -2.32
C GLN A 25 5.66 4.22 -2.72
N ARG A 26 4.91 5.25 -3.15
CA ARG A 26 3.54 5.10 -3.65
C ARG A 26 3.48 4.22 -4.90
N GLN A 27 4.40 4.42 -5.83
CA GLN A 27 4.49 3.64 -7.06
C GLN A 27 4.79 2.17 -6.76
N GLU A 28 5.74 1.89 -5.86
CA GLU A 28 6.06 0.51 -5.49
C GLU A 28 4.89 -0.15 -4.74
N ASN A 29 4.23 0.57 -3.83
CA ASN A 29 3.04 0.08 -3.16
C ASN A 29 1.92 -0.28 -4.16
N MET A 30 1.66 0.57 -5.17
CA MET A 30 0.67 0.27 -6.21
C MET A 30 1.09 -0.87 -7.14
N LYS A 31 2.38 -1.04 -7.39
CA LYS A 31 2.93 -2.16 -8.16
C LYS A 31 2.72 -3.50 -7.43
N GLU A 32 2.96 -3.53 -6.12
CA GLU A 32 2.69 -4.70 -5.29
C GLU A 32 1.20 -5.06 -5.30
N ARG A 33 0.29 -4.07 -5.11
CA ARG A 33 -1.16 -4.29 -5.23
C ARG A 33 -1.53 -4.88 -6.59
N ARG A 34 -0.99 -4.33 -7.66
CA ARG A 34 -1.22 -4.84 -9.03
C ARG A 34 -0.78 -6.29 -9.18
N ASN A 35 0.34 -6.70 -8.55
CA ASN A 35 0.80 -8.07 -8.60
C ASN A 35 -0.19 -9.03 -7.93
N MET A 36 -0.77 -8.64 -6.78
CA MET A 36 -1.82 -9.44 -6.11
C MET A 36 -3.10 -9.47 -6.94
N LEU A 37 -3.50 -8.36 -7.57
CA LEU A 37 -4.68 -8.30 -8.43
C LEU A 37 -4.54 -9.16 -9.69
N ARG A 38 -3.33 -9.38 -10.20
CA ARG A 38 -3.09 -10.31 -11.31
C ARG A 38 -3.36 -11.77 -10.95
N ILE A 39 -3.29 -12.11 -9.66
CA ILE A 39 -3.65 -13.43 -9.13
C ILE A 39 -5.15 -13.47 -8.82
N LEU A 40 -5.62 -12.55 -7.98
CA LEU A 40 -6.99 -12.56 -7.46
C LEU A 40 -8.04 -12.20 -8.51
N GLY A 41 -7.73 -11.29 -9.43
CA GLY A 41 -8.68 -10.81 -10.45
C GLY A 41 -9.20 -11.90 -11.39
N PRO A 42 -8.35 -12.71 -12.03
CA PRO A 42 -8.80 -13.82 -12.87
C PRO A 42 -9.63 -14.85 -12.10
N ILE A 43 -9.27 -15.16 -10.85
CA ILE A 43 -10.04 -16.07 -9.97
C ILE A 43 -11.42 -15.46 -9.69
N ALA A 44 -11.49 -14.21 -9.28
CA ALA A 44 -12.74 -13.50 -9.00
C ALA A 44 -13.68 -13.45 -10.24
N GLN A 45 -13.11 -13.39 -11.43
CA GLN A 45 -13.85 -13.40 -12.70
C GLN A 45 -14.24 -14.80 -13.20
N GLY A 46 -13.85 -15.86 -12.46
CA GLY A 46 -14.06 -17.24 -12.90
C GLY A 46 -13.22 -17.64 -14.13
N LYS A 47 -12.15 -16.90 -14.42
CA LYS A 47 -11.22 -17.16 -15.54
C LYS A 47 -10.02 -18.02 -15.15
N ALA A 48 -9.82 -18.20 -13.84
CA ALA A 48 -8.84 -19.10 -13.26
C ALA A 48 -9.49 -19.90 -12.15
N ASP A 49 -8.98 -21.09 -11.90
CA ASP A 49 -9.48 -21.99 -10.87
C ASP A 49 -9.30 -21.37 -9.47
N PHE A 50 -10.26 -21.62 -8.60
CA PHE A 50 -10.17 -21.22 -7.21
C PHE A 50 -9.29 -22.20 -6.44
N ASP A 51 -8.29 -21.65 -5.74
CA ASP A 51 -7.47 -22.34 -4.75
C ASP A 51 -7.46 -21.53 -3.45
N ALA A 52 -7.96 -22.10 -2.37
CA ALA A 52 -8.08 -21.41 -1.08
C ALA A 52 -6.74 -20.95 -0.51
N GLY A 53 -5.68 -21.76 -0.71
CA GLY A 53 -4.32 -21.42 -0.26
C GLY A 53 -3.74 -20.23 -1.01
N VAL A 54 -3.84 -20.25 -2.35
CA VAL A 54 -3.40 -19.15 -3.21
C VAL A 54 -4.15 -17.85 -2.91
N VAL A 55 -5.48 -17.94 -2.74
CA VAL A 55 -6.31 -16.79 -2.40
C VAL A 55 -5.95 -16.23 -1.04
N ALA A 56 -5.81 -17.07 -0.01
CA ALA A 56 -5.45 -16.65 1.34
C ALA A 56 -4.09 -15.96 1.37
N GLU A 57 -3.08 -16.51 0.71
CA GLU A 57 -1.73 -15.92 0.62
C GLU A 57 -1.77 -14.55 -0.07
N ALA A 58 -2.46 -14.44 -1.20
CA ALA A 58 -2.55 -13.18 -1.94
C ALA A 58 -3.32 -12.10 -1.18
N LEU A 59 -4.42 -12.46 -0.47
CA LEU A 59 -5.15 -11.53 0.39
C LEU A 59 -4.30 -11.07 1.58
N GLN A 60 -3.53 -11.95 2.22
CA GLN A 60 -2.62 -11.57 3.32
C GLN A 60 -1.52 -10.60 2.84
N LYS A 61 -0.95 -10.82 1.66
CA LYS A 61 0.01 -9.87 1.06
C LYS A 61 -0.63 -8.52 0.76
N LEU A 62 -1.88 -8.53 0.29
CA LEU A 62 -2.62 -7.30 0.03
C LEU A 62 -2.92 -6.53 1.32
N ASP A 63 -3.25 -7.22 2.41
CA ASP A 63 -3.45 -6.65 3.73
C ASP A 63 -2.15 -6.06 4.31
N ALA A 64 -1.04 -6.79 4.20
CA ALA A 64 0.27 -6.27 4.59
C ALA A 64 0.65 -5.00 3.82
N ASN A 65 0.39 -4.98 2.51
CA ASN A 65 0.60 -3.80 1.66
C ASN A 65 -0.30 -2.62 2.07
N ALA A 66 -1.59 -2.87 2.38
CA ALA A 66 -2.50 -1.83 2.85
C ALA A 66 -2.02 -1.23 4.19
N LYS A 67 -1.56 -2.07 5.12
CA LYS A 67 -0.98 -1.65 6.41
C LYS A 67 0.32 -0.86 6.24
N ALA A 68 1.19 -1.25 5.32
CA ALA A 68 2.42 -0.51 5.02
C ALA A 68 2.15 0.90 4.47
N ALA A 69 0.98 1.11 3.86
CA ALA A 69 0.53 2.40 3.34
C ALA A 69 -0.45 3.15 4.27
N ALA A 70 -0.56 2.75 5.53
CA ALA A 70 -1.52 3.33 6.48
C ALA A 70 -1.15 4.77 6.88
N ASP A 71 0.14 5.12 6.90
CA ASP A 71 0.58 6.50 7.12
C ASP A 71 0.42 7.31 5.82
N VAL A 72 -0.83 7.73 5.58
CA VAL A 72 -1.19 8.49 4.37
C VAL A 72 -0.49 9.84 4.34
N GLU A 73 -0.28 10.47 5.50
CA GLU A 73 0.36 11.79 5.59
C GLU A 73 1.83 11.73 5.20
N ALA A 74 2.56 10.70 5.64
CA ALA A 74 3.95 10.50 5.26
C ALA A 74 4.11 10.14 3.78
N LEU A 75 3.18 9.37 3.21
CA LEU A 75 3.23 8.96 1.80
C LEU A 75 2.76 10.06 0.84
N TRP A 76 1.94 11.03 1.29
CA TRP A 76 1.31 12.06 0.46
C TRP A 76 1.57 13.47 1.01
N PRO A 77 2.84 13.86 1.29
CA PRO A 77 3.12 15.20 1.79
C PRO A 77 2.73 16.25 0.74
N GLN A 78 2.40 17.45 1.21
CA GLN A 78 2.10 18.60 0.34
C GLN A 78 3.25 18.85 -0.65
N GLY A 79 2.91 19.14 -1.92
CA GLY A 79 3.88 19.39 -2.97
C GLY A 79 4.50 18.13 -3.60
N SER A 80 4.02 16.93 -3.23
CA SER A 80 4.45 15.67 -3.86
C SER A 80 3.57 15.25 -5.06
N ASP A 81 2.91 16.21 -5.69
CA ASP A 81 2.07 16.07 -6.89
C ASP A 81 2.82 16.34 -8.20
N SER A 82 4.13 16.60 -8.09
CA SER A 82 5.03 16.88 -9.22
C SER A 82 5.93 15.69 -9.58
N GLY A 83 6.47 15.72 -10.79
CA GLY A 83 7.35 14.67 -11.31
C GLY A 83 6.56 13.51 -11.95
N ASP A 84 7.15 12.32 -11.95
CA ASP A 84 6.56 11.11 -12.53
C ASP A 84 5.50 10.52 -11.59
N THR A 85 4.32 11.13 -11.55
CA THR A 85 3.18 10.69 -10.73
C THR A 85 1.87 10.79 -11.50
N GLU A 86 0.99 9.81 -11.30
CA GLU A 86 -0.39 9.81 -11.78
C GLU A 86 -1.38 10.40 -10.74
N ALA A 87 -0.88 10.89 -9.60
CA ALA A 87 -1.71 11.54 -8.60
C ALA A 87 -2.31 12.84 -9.14
N THR A 88 -3.60 13.07 -8.86
CA THR A 88 -4.25 14.34 -9.20
C THR A 88 -4.14 15.34 -8.05
N PRO A 89 -4.22 16.65 -8.32
CA PRO A 89 -4.32 17.68 -7.26
C PRO A 89 -5.52 17.51 -6.32
N ALA A 90 -6.55 16.75 -6.73
CA ALA A 90 -7.72 16.46 -5.91
C ALA A 90 -7.38 15.81 -4.56
N ILE A 91 -6.28 15.06 -4.50
CA ILE A 91 -5.80 14.45 -3.25
C ILE A 91 -5.56 15.52 -2.17
N TRP A 92 -4.88 16.59 -2.53
CA TRP A 92 -4.52 17.66 -1.58
C TRP A 92 -5.61 18.72 -1.44
N ALA A 93 -6.54 18.80 -2.40
CA ALA A 93 -7.70 19.66 -2.31
C ALA A 93 -8.74 19.14 -1.29
N ASP A 94 -8.88 17.81 -1.16
CA ASP A 94 -9.74 17.17 -0.16
C ASP A 94 -9.01 15.94 0.42
N PHE A 95 -8.04 16.22 1.28
CA PHE A 95 -7.18 15.20 1.86
C PHE A 95 -7.92 14.26 2.80
N ASP A 96 -8.97 14.74 3.48
CA ASP A 96 -9.80 13.92 4.36
C ASP A 96 -10.62 12.91 3.57
N ALA A 97 -11.19 13.29 2.42
CA ALA A 97 -11.86 12.35 1.52
C ALA A 97 -10.89 11.31 0.97
N PHE A 98 -9.67 11.70 0.63
CA PHE A 98 -8.63 10.76 0.19
C PHE A 98 -8.24 9.76 1.29
N LYS A 99 -8.07 10.22 2.54
CA LYS A 99 -7.80 9.34 3.70
C LYS A 99 -8.95 8.36 3.90
N ALA A 100 -10.19 8.84 3.86
CA ALA A 100 -11.38 7.99 4.02
C ALA A 100 -11.45 6.87 2.97
N GLU A 101 -11.10 7.13 1.69
CA GLU A 101 -11.04 6.10 0.65
C GLU A 101 -9.91 5.08 0.92
N ASN A 102 -8.76 5.50 1.43
CA ASN A 102 -7.69 4.58 1.85
C ASN A 102 -8.11 3.70 3.02
N GLU A 103 -8.77 4.26 4.04
CA GLU A 103 -9.29 3.52 5.20
C GLU A 103 -10.36 2.52 4.78
N LYS A 104 -11.28 2.91 3.91
CA LYS A 104 -12.32 2.05 3.35
C LYS A 104 -11.73 0.87 2.57
N TYR A 105 -10.71 1.12 1.74
CA TYR A 105 -9.98 0.07 1.04
C TYR A 105 -9.29 -0.88 2.04
N ALA A 106 -8.56 -0.36 3.03
CA ALA A 106 -7.87 -1.19 4.02
C ALA A 106 -8.86 -2.05 4.81
N ALA A 107 -10.00 -1.49 5.22
CA ALA A 107 -11.07 -2.21 5.89
C ALA A 107 -11.66 -3.34 5.02
N ALA A 108 -11.88 -3.08 3.72
CA ALA A 108 -12.37 -4.09 2.79
C ALA A 108 -11.38 -5.26 2.62
N VAL A 109 -10.08 -4.97 2.54
CA VAL A 109 -9.04 -6.01 2.45
C VAL A 109 -8.99 -6.83 3.74
N ALA A 110 -9.00 -6.17 4.91
CA ALA A 110 -9.01 -6.85 6.21
C ALA A 110 -10.25 -7.76 6.38
N ALA A 111 -11.42 -7.29 5.93
CA ALA A 111 -12.65 -8.08 5.94
C ALA A 111 -12.56 -9.30 5.01
N ALA A 112 -11.96 -9.16 3.83
CA ALA A 112 -11.74 -10.27 2.90
C ALA A 112 -10.78 -11.33 3.48
N VAL A 113 -9.72 -10.91 4.18
CA VAL A 113 -8.83 -11.83 4.93
C VAL A 113 -9.59 -12.56 6.04
N ALA A 114 -10.37 -11.82 6.83
CA ALA A 114 -11.12 -12.38 7.95
C ALA A 114 -12.20 -13.37 7.49
N ALA A 115 -12.79 -13.17 6.32
CA ALA A 115 -13.78 -14.07 5.73
C ALA A 115 -13.20 -15.45 5.38
N ALA A 116 -11.88 -15.57 5.20
CA ALA A 116 -11.17 -16.81 4.90
C ALA A 116 -11.91 -17.69 3.87
N PRO A 117 -12.25 -17.21 2.66
CA PRO A 117 -13.12 -17.87 1.71
C PRO A 117 -12.60 -19.26 1.33
N GLN A 118 -13.50 -20.24 1.29
CA GLN A 118 -13.18 -21.64 0.98
C GLN A 118 -13.70 -22.09 -0.37
N ASP A 119 -14.45 -21.24 -1.07
CA ASP A 119 -14.93 -21.46 -2.42
C ASP A 119 -15.00 -20.16 -3.23
N LEU A 120 -15.24 -20.30 -4.53
CA LEU A 120 -15.28 -19.17 -5.46
C LEU A 120 -16.37 -18.16 -5.10
N ALA A 121 -17.56 -18.61 -4.72
CA ALA A 121 -18.68 -17.71 -4.44
C ALA A 121 -18.40 -16.87 -3.18
N ALA A 122 -17.89 -17.50 -2.13
CA ALA A 122 -17.47 -16.82 -0.92
C ALA A 122 -16.33 -15.82 -1.19
N PHE A 123 -15.37 -16.21 -2.04
CA PHE A 123 -14.29 -15.32 -2.44
C PHE A 123 -14.81 -14.12 -3.26
N GLN A 124 -15.67 -14.32 -4.23
CA GLN A 124 -16.26 -13.25 -5.03
C GLN A 124 -17.00 -12.24 -4.15
N ALA A 125 -17.78 -12.73 -3.18
CA ALA A 125 -18.50 -11.89 -2.23
C ALA A 125 -17.54 -11.07 -1.35
N ALA A 126 -16.47 -11.69 -0.83
CA ALA A 126 -15.48 -11.03 0.03
C ALA A 126 -14.60 -10.03 -0.74
N PHE A 127 -14.24 -10.35 -1.99
CA PHE A 127 -13.32 -9.56 -2.81
C PHE A 127 -14.00 -8.41 -3.57
N GLY A 128 -15.31 -8.47 -3.78
CA GLY A 128 -16.07 -7.43 -4.49
C GLY A 128 -15.82 -6.02 -3.94
N PRO A 129 -15.95 -5.78 -2.62
CA PRO A 129 -15.65 -4.47 -2.00
C PRO A 129 -14.20 -4.02 -2.20
N VAL A 130 -13.23 -4.94 -2.23
CA VAL A 130 -11.81 -4.62 -2.49
C VAL A 130 -11.65 -4.07 -3.90
N GLY A 131 -12.23 -4.75 -4.90
CA GLY A 131 -12.21 -4.30 -6.29
C GLY A 131 -12.90 -2.95 -6.49
N ALA A 132 -14.06 -2.75 -5.85
CA ALA A 132 -14.79 -1.50 -5.89
C ALA A 132 -13.97 -0.32 -5.30
N GLY A 133 -13.25 -0.53 -4.18
CA GLY A 133 -12.38 0.46 -3.58
C GLY A 133 -11.24 0.91 -4.49
N CYS A 134 -10.68 0.01 -5.30
CA CYS A 134 -9.68 0.40 -6.30
C CYS A 134 -10.28 1.34 -7.36
N GLY A 135 -11.49 1.05 -7.83
CA GLY A 135 -12.19 1.87 -8.85
C GLY A 135 -12.53 3.25 -8.31
N SER A 136 -13.21 3.35 -7.17
CA SER A 136 -13.67 4.63 -6.59
C SER A 136 -12.51 5.59 -6.30
N CYS A 137 -11.41 5.08 -5.73
CA CYS A 137 -10.23 5.88 -5.46
C CYS A 137 -9.58 6.39 -6.76
N HIS A 138 -9.39 5.51 -7.75
CA HIS A 138 -8.74 5.86 -9.02
C HIS A 138 -9.59 6.82 -9.87
N GLU A 139 -10.90 6.73 -9.84
CA GLU A 139 -11.79 7.63 -10.57
C GLU A 139 -11.60 9.11 -10.14
N THR A 140 -11.35 9.34 -8.85
CA THR A 140 -11.25 10.70 -8.30
C THR A 140 -9.81 11.18 -8.20
N PHE A 141 -8.87 10.32 -7.79
CA PHE A 141 -7.55 10.70 -7.32
C PHE A 141 -6.40 10.30 -8.27
N ARG A 142 -6.69 9.67 -9.41
CA ARG A 142 -5.71 9.26 -10.42
C ARG A 142 -5.97 9.96 -11.77
N LYS A 143 -4.86 10.34 -12.49
CA LYS A 143 -4.89 10.84 -13.89
C LYS A 143 -5.25 9.72 -14.87
#